data_97013d02d8e94254f7fc655f53f673ad
#
_entry.id   97013d02d8e94254f7fc655f53f673ad
#
_cell.length_a   1.000
_cell.length_b   1.000
_cell.length_c   1.000
_cell.angle_alpha   90.00
_cell.angle_beta   90.00
_cell.angle_gamma   90.00
#
_symmetry.space_group_name_H-M   'P 1'
#
loop_
_entity.id
_entity.type
_entity.pdbx_description
1 polymer ?
#
loop_
_entity_poly.entity_id
_entity_poly.type
_entity_poly.pdbx_seq_one_letter_code
_entity_poly.pdbx_strand_id
1 'polypeptide(L)'
;MGNIWKNREVELWQMLVTRLTTMLLLLAFTRWCLYLFNTNSFPDITTSELYRLFFIGFRFDINTLIIYNSPLIILYCLPIRYKFNKIYKKIVDIIFVITNSAAISLNLIDVIYFRYLDKRMSSELFTFFTGTEENQAGLMMSFIADFWYMFLLFFVLLFVIIMIMKKTKLKESEVKFD
;
A
#
# COMPACT_ATOMS: atom_id res chain seq x y z
N MET A 1 -18.88 -33.22 1.07
CA MET A 1 -18.58 -32.01 0.25
C MET A 1 -18.66 -30.69 1.03
N GLY A 2 -19.64 -30.44 1.88
CA GLY A 2 -19.79 -29.16 2.59
C GLY A 2 -18.59 -28.70 3.46
N ASN A 3 -17.91 -29.59 4.16
CA ASN A 3 -16.78 -29.25 5.02
C ASN A 3 -15.53 -28.79 4.26
N ILE A 4 -15.29 -29.31 3.06
CA ILE A 4 -14.12 -28.93 2.23
C ILE A 4 -14.26 -27.48 1.73
N TRP A 5 -15.45 -27.08 1.29
CA TRP A 5 -15.74 -25.73 0.85
C TRP A 5 -15.61 -24.72 1.99
N LYS A 6 -16.15 -25.06 3.16
CA LYS A 6 -16.09 -24.21 4.36
C LYS A 6 -14.64 -23.97 4.79
N ASN A 7 -13.79 -24.98 4.80
CA ASN A 7 -12.38 -24.83 5.16
C ASN A 7 -11.62 -23.94 4.17
N ARG A 8 -11.90 -24.07 2.87
CA ARG A 8 -11.26 -23.24 1.82
C ARG A 8 -11.69 -21.78 1.88
N GLU A 9 -12.93 -21.51 2.25
CA GLU A 9 -13.36 -20.14 2.47
C GLU A 9 -12.67 -19.51 3.68
N VAL A 10 -12.48 -20.26 4.76
CA VAL A 10 -11.72 -19.82 5.94
C VAL A 10 -10.27 -19.47 5.55
N GLU A 11 -9.62 -20.33 4.75
CA GLU A 11 -8.25 -20.05 4.25
C GLU A 11 -8.19 -18.78 3.40
N LEU A 12 -9.20 -18.52 2.55
CA LEU A 12 -9.29 -17.28 1.76
C LEU A 12 -9.38 -16.04 2.65
N TRP A 13 -10.25 -16.10 3.67
CA TRP A 13 -10.40 -15.00 4.61
C TRP A 13 -9.14 -14.75 5.43
N GLN A 14 -8.48 -15.81 5.91
CA GLN A 14 -7.20 -15.71 6.61
C GLN A 14 -6.13 -15.07 5.71
N MET A 15 -6.06 -15.47 4.45
CA MET A 15 -5.14 -14.88 3.48
C MET A 15 -5.43 -13.38 3.28
N LEU A 16 -6.70 -12.99 3.08
CA LEU A 16 -7.09 -11.60 2.91
C LEU A 16 -6.73 -10.76 4.15
N VAL A 17 -7.11 -11.24 5.34
CA VAL A 17 -6.80 -10.55 6.60
C VAL A 17 -5.30 -10.39 6.79
N THR A 18 -4.51 -11.44 6.55
CA THR A 18 -3.04 -11.36 6.65
C THR A 18 -2.46 -10.33 5.69
N ARG A 19 -2.92 -10.29 4.44
CA ARG A 19 -2.48 -9.33 3.44
C ARG A 19 -2.83 -7.89 3.84
N LEU A 20 -4.08 -7.66 4.26
CA LEU A 20 -4.53 -6.32 4.67
C LEU A 20 -3.83 -5.85 5.96
N THR A 21 -3.63 -6.74 6.93
CA THR A 21 -2.89 -6.41 8.16
C THR A 21 -1.44 -6.04 7.85
N THR A 22 -0.78 -6.80 6.98
CA THR A 22 0.59 -6.46 6.55
C THR A 22 0.63 -5.10 5.87
N MET A 23 -0.31 -4.82 4.97
CA MET A 23 -0.39 -3.52 4.31
C MET A 23 -0.63 -2.38 5.29
N LEU A 24 -1.48 -2.58 6.30
CA LEU A 24 -1.70 -1.59 7.36
C LEU A 24 -0.41 -1.29 8.13
N LEU A 25 0.37 -2.32 8.44
CA LEU A 25 1.68 -2.15 9.10
C LEU A 25 2.69 -1.40 8.19
N LEU A 26 2.68 -1.67 6.88
CA LEU A 26 3.52 -0.95 5.94
C LEU A 26 3.12 0.54 5.81
N LEU A 27 1.82 0.84 5.79
CA LEU A 27 1.32 2.22 5.79
C LEU A 27 1.68 2.95 7.10
N ALA A 28 1.54 2.29 8.24
CA ALA A 28 1.98 2.83 9.53
C ALA A 28 3.50 3.09 9.54
N PHE A 29 4.29 2.20 8.93
CA PHE A 29 5.73 2.37 8.78
C PHE A 29 6.08 3.57 7.89
N THR A 30 5.42 3.78 6.74
CA THR A 30 5.65 4.98 5.91
C THR A 30 5.31 6.26 6.66
N ARG A 31 4.33 6.24 7.57
CA ARG A 31 4.03 7.36 8.47
C ARG A 31 5.16 7.64 9.46
N TRP A 32 5.80 6.59 10.00
CA TRP A 32 7.01 6.74 10.80
C TRP A 32 8.13 7.38 10.00
N CYS A 33 8.32 6.94 8.76
CA CYS A 33 9.28 7.56 7.85
C CYS A 33 8.98 9.05 7.64
N LEU A 34 7.70 9.43 7.43
CA LEU A 34 7.31 10.83 7.30
C LEU A 34 7.76 11.66 8.51
N TYR A 35 7.52 11.18 9.71
CA TYR A 35 7.95 11.87 10.93
C TYR A 35 9.47 11.94 11.04
N LEU A 36 10.17 10.80 10.87
CA LEU A 36 11.64 10.73 11.03
C LEU A 36 12.40 11.60 10.02
N PHE A 37 11.95 11.63 8.78
CA PHE A 37 12.59 12.44 7.74
C PHE A 37 12.24 13.93 7.82
N ASN A 38 11.20 14.30 8.55
CA ASN A 38 10.70 15.68 8.66
C ASN A 38 10.65 16.18 10.11
N THR A 39 11.52 15.69 10.99
CA THR A 39 11.56 16.09 12.42
C THR A 39 11.73 17.59 12.61
N ASN A 40 12.44 18.26 11.69
CA ASN A 40 12.65 19.72 11.74
C ASN A 40 11.34 20.51 11.61
N SER A 41 10.32 19.94 10.96
CA SER A 41 8.99 20.59 10.83
C SER A 41 8.12 20.39 12.08
N PHE A 42 8.63 19.66 13.11
CA PHE A 42 7.91 19.35 14.35
C PHE A 42 8.75 19.70 15.60
N PRO A 43 9.31 20.94 15.73
CA PRO A 43 10.29 21.25 16.77
C PRO A 43 9.73 21.17 18.19
N ASP A 44 8.44 21.48 18.41
CA ASP A 44 7.83 21.61 19.72
C ASP A 44 6.82 20.51 20.06
N ILE A 45 6.84 19.40 19.32
CA ILE A 45 5.85 18.33 19.51
C ILE A 45 6.15 17.53 20.78
N THR A 46 5.20 17.51 21.70
CA THR A 46 5.27 16.67 22.90
C THR A 46 5.04 15.20 22.56
N THR A 47 5.60 14.31 23.37
CA THR A 47 5.43 12.86 23.17
C THR A 47 3.94 12.46 23.17
N SER A 48 3.11 13.08 23.99
CA SER A 48 1.66 12.81 24.04
C SER A 48 0.95 13.25 22.76
N GLU A 49 1.32 14.38 22.19
CA GLU A 49 0.79 14.86 20.90
C GLU A 49 1.21 13.96 19.75
N LEU A 50 2.46 13.49 19.78
CA LEU A 50 2.96 12.54 18.79
C LEU A 50 2.13 11.26 18.80
N TYR A 51 1.89 10.64 19.95
CA TYR A 51 1.02 9.47 20.05
C TYR A 51 -0.39 9.74 19.55
N ARG A 52 -0.97 10.89 19.88
CA ARG A 52 -2.29 11.29 19.38
C ARG A 52 -2.31 11.41 17.86
N LEU A 53 -1.30 12.02 17.25
CA LEU A 53 -1.17 12.14 15.79
C LEU A 53 -1.04 10.77 15.11
N PHE A 54 -0.25 9.87 15.71
CA PHE A 54 -0.13 8.51 15.18
C PHE A 54 -1.45 7.73 15.27
N PHE A 55 -2.19 7.87 16.37
CA PHE A 55 -3.48 7.22 16.53
C PHE A 55 -4.53 7.75 15.53
N ILE A 56 -4.59 9.08 15.37
CA ILE A 56 -5.45 9.70 14.35
C ILE A 56 -5.02 9.23 12.97
N GLY A 57 -3.72 9.25 12.69
CA GLY A 57 -3.15 8.80 11.44
C GLY A 57 -3.49 7.35 11.11
N PHE A 58 -3.46 6.46 12.09
CA PHE A 58 -3.83 5.06 11.93
C PHE A 58 -5.28 4.87 11.44
N ARG A 59 -6.21 5.71 11.90
CA ARG A 59 -7.60 5.72 11.38
C ARG A 59 -7.65 6.08 9.89
N PHE A 60 -6.81 7.03 9.46
CA PHE A 60 -6.69 7.38 8.03
C PHE A 60 -6.06 6.25 7.23
N ASP A 61 -5.06 5.54 7.79
CA ASP A 61 -4.43 4.40 7.12
C ASP A 61 -5.43 3.25 6.91
N ILE A 62 -6.30 2.97 7.89
CA ILE A 62 -7.40 1.99 7.74
C ILE A 62 -8.35 2.41 6.61
N ASN A 63 -8.73 3.68 6.57
CA ASN A 63 -9.65 4.20 5.57
C ASN A 63 -9.04 4.09 4.16
N THR A 64 -7.80 4.51 4.02
CA THR A 64 -7.01 4.39 2.79
C THR A 64 -6.89 2.93 2.36
N LEU A 65 -6.55 2.03 3.29
CA LEU A 65 -6.45 0.60 3.02
C LEU A 65 -7.75 0.02 2.45
N ILE A 66 -8.89 0.35 3.07
CA ILE A 66 -10.21 -0.13 2.63
C ILE A 66 -10.54 0.41 1.24
N ILE A 67 -10.32 1.70 0.99
CA ILE A 67 -10.60 2.34 -0.30
C ILE A 67 -9.75 1.71 -1.41
N TYR A 68 -8.43 1.65 -1.24
CA TYR A 68 -7.54 1.11 -2.26
C TYR A 68 -7.73 -0.38 -2.51
N ASN A 69 -8.07 -1.15 -1.47
CA ASN A 69 -8.32 -2.59 -1.58
C ASN A 69 -9.80 -2.95 -1.76
N SER A 70 -10.70 -1.97 -1.90
CA SER A 70 -12.14 -2.23 -2.11
C SER A 70 -12.41 -3.14 -3.32
N PRO A 71 -11.77 -3.00 -4.51
CA PRO A 71 -11.97 -3.91 -5.61
C PRO A 71 -11.57 -5.35 -5.25
N LEU A 72 -10.48 -5.48 -4.49
CA LEU A 72 -9.97 -6.77 -4.06
C LEU A 72 -10.91 -7.43 -3.02
N ILE A 73 -11.39 -6.65 -2.05
CA ILE A 73 -12.36 -7.11 -1.05
C ILE A 73 -13.64 -7.57 -1.74
N ILE A 74 -14.15 -6.81 -2.70
CA ILE A 74 -15.34 -7.17 -3.49
C ILE A 74 -15.12 -8.49 -4.22
N LEU A 75 -13.97 -8.66 -4.90
CA LEU A 75 -13.64 -9.90 -5.61
C LEU A 75 -13.62 -11.11 -4.67
N TYR A 76 -13.14 -10.98 -3.43
CA TYR A 76 -13.17 -12.06 -2.45
C TYR A 76 -14.57 -12.33 -1.87
N CYS A 77 -15.41 -11.29 -1.72
CA CYS A 77 -16.78 -11.42 -1.22
C CYS A 77 -17.75 -12.04 -2.24
N LEU A 78 -17.44 -11.94 -3.54
CA LEU A 78 -18.32 -12.50 -4.57
C LEU A 78 -18.49 -14.02 -4.40
N PRO A 79 -19.72 -14.56 -4.33
CA PRO A 79 -19.98 -15.99 -4.19
C PRO A 79 -19.80 -16.75 -5.51
N ILE A 80 -18.64 -16.57 -6.15
CA ILE A 80 -18.34 -17.15 -7.45
C ILE A 80 -17.52 -18.43 -7.26
N ARG A 81 -17.95 -19.54 -7.86
CA ARG A 81 -17.19 -20.80 -7.82
C ARG A 81 -15.80 -20.69 -8.48
N TYR A 82 -15.65 -19.76 -9.41
CA TYR A 82 -14.38 -19.49 -10.13
C TYR A 82 -13.29 -18.86 -9.25
N LYS A 83 -13.58 -18.40 -8.03
CA LYS A 83 -12.57 -17.82 -7.11
C LYS A 83 -11.41 -18.76 -6.76
N PHE A 84 -11.59 -20.07 -7.00
CA PHE A 84 -10.56 -21.08 -6.79
C PHE A 84 -9.75 -21.39 -8.08
N ASN A 85 -10.11 -20.79 -9.21
CA ASN A 85 -9.39 -20.98 -10.47
C ASN A 85 -8.01 -20.29 -10.39
N LYS A 86 -7.00 -20.90 -11.03
CA LYS A 86 -5.62 -20.38 -11.11
C LYS A 86 -5.56 -18.99 -11.75
N ILE A 87 -6.33 -18.77 -12.81
CA ILE A 87 -6.36 -17.49 -13.53
C ILE A 87 -6.94 -16.40 -12.63
N TYR A 88 -8.05 -16.68 -11.96
CA TYR A 88 -8.69 -15.75 -11.06
C TYR A 88 -7.74 -15.33 -9.91
N LYS A 89 -7.10 -16.30 -9.26
CA LYS A 89 -6.11 -16.03 -8.20
C LYS A 89 -4.96 -15.17 -8.71
N LYS A 90 -4.45 -15.44 -9.92
CA LYS A 90 -3.37 -14.65 -10.52
C LYS A 90 -3.80 -13.20 -10.77
N ILE A 91 -5.02 -12.98 -11.26
CA ILE A 91 -5.57 -11.64 -11.49
C ILE A 91 -5.68 -10.90 -10.15
N VAL A 92 -6.24 -11.54 -9.13
CA VAL A 92 -6.38 -10.96 -7.78
C VAL A 92 -5.01 -10.64 -7.16
N ASP A 93 -4.02 -11.52 -7.33
CA ASP A 93 -2.65 -11.28 -6.87
C ASP A 93 -2.01 -10.07 -7.58
N ILE A 94 -2.23 -9.93 -8.89
CA ILE A 94 -1.73 -8.78 -9.67
C ILE A 94 -2.41 -7.48 -9.19
N ILE A 95 -3.73 -7.49 -9.03
CA ILE A 95 -4.47 -6.33 -8.51
C ILE A 95 -3.94 -5.95 -7.13
N PHE A 96 -3.74 -6.93 -6.24
CA PHE A 96 -3.19 -6.69 -4.91
C PHE A 96 -1.83 -5.98 -4.97
N VAL A 97 -0.91 -6.46 -5.80
CA VAL A 97 0.43 -5.85 -5.93
C VAL A 97 0.32 -4.44 -6.50
N ILE A 98 -0.43 -4.24 -7.58
CA ILE A 98 -0.55 -2.94 -8.26
C ILE A 98 -1.16 -1.89 -7.32
N THR A 99 -2.32 -2.19 -6.72
CA THR A 99 -3.02 -1.22 -5.86
C THR A 99 -2.20 -0.84 -4.63
N ASN A 100 -1.56 -1.81 -3.99
CA ASN A 100 -0.79 -1.55 -2.79
C ASN A 100 0.58 -0.93 -3.07
N SER A 101 1.20 -1.24 -4.21
CA SER A 101 2.42 -0.53 -4.66
C SER A 101 2.12 0.93 -4.96
N ALA A 102 0.99 1.23 -5.60
CA ALA A 102 0.55 2.60 -5.83
C ALA A 102 0.30 3.34 -4.50
N ALA A 103 -0.37 2.71 -3.54
CA ALA A 103 -0.61 3.30 -2.22
C ALA A 103 0.70 3.62 -1.48
N ILE A 104 1.69 2.72 -1.50
CA ILE A 104 3.00 2.96 -0.89
C ILE A 104 3.77 4.05 -1.63
N SER A 105 3.78 4.04 -2.96
CA SER A 105 4.49 5.09 -3.71
C SER A 105 3.93 6.48 -3.42
N LEU A 106 2.61 6.63 -3.36
CA LEU A 106 1.98 7.90 -2.99
C LEU A 106 2.37 8.35 -1.57
N ASN A 107 2.40 7.43 -0.61
CA ASN A 107 2.85 7.76 0.76
C ASN A 107 4.32 8.14 0.82
N LEU A 108 5.21 7.51 0.04
CA LEU A 108 6.64 7.88 0.00
C LEU A 108 6.86 9.22 -0.70
N ILE A 109 6.10 9.51 -1.76
CA ILE A 109 6.10 10.82 -2.39
C ILE A 109 5.65 11.89 -1.38
N ASP A 110 4.62 11.61 -0.57
CA ASP A 110 4.14 12.52 0.47
C ASP A 110 5.24 12.84 1.52
N VAL A 111 6.09 11.86 1.87
CA VAL A 111 7.24 12.05 2.77
C VAL A 111 8.21 13.11 2.23
N ILE A 112 8.49 13.07 0.93
CA ILE A 112 9.40 14.00 0.27
C ILE A 112 8.72 15.36 0.09
N TYR A 113 7.48 15.34 -0.39
CA TYR A 113 6.70 16.56 -0.63
C TYR A 113 6.53 17.41 0.62
N PHE A 114 6.29 16.77 1.76
CA PHE A 114 6.16 17.41 3.06
C PHE A 114 7.42 18.19 3.45
N ARG A 115 8.59 17.68 3.11
CA ARG A 115 9.89 18.34 3.41
C ARG A 115 10.07 19.66 2.70
N TYR A 116 9.45 19.85 1.54
CA TYR A 116 9.59 21.10 0.76
C TYR A 116 8.52 22.12 1.03
N LEU A 117 7.32 21.70 1.32
CA LEU A 117 6.14 22.55 1.35
C LEU A 117 5.46 22.61 2.73
N ASP A 118 5.96 21.84 3.72
CA ASP A 118 5.33 21.67 5.05
C ASP A 118 3.82 21.34 4.96
N LYS A 119 3.41 20.77 3.83
CA LYS A 119 2.03 20.34 3.53
C LYS A 119 2.02 18.95 2.96
N ARG A 120 0.94 18.22 3.21
CA ARG A 120 0.69 16.96 2.55
C ARG A 120 0.33 17.17 1.09
N MET A 121 0.67 16.17 0.28
CA MET A 121 0.39 16.12 -1.13
C MET A 121 -1.11 16.36 -1.40
N SER A 122 -1.41 17.30 -2.29
CA SER A 122 -2.76 17.59 -2.76
C SER A 122 -2.82 17.53 -4.29
N SER A 123 -3.97 17.89 -4.87
CA SER A 123 -4.15 17.97 -6.33
C SER A 123 -3.17 18.93 -7.03
N GLU A 124 -2.52 19.82 -6.29
CA GLU A 124 -1.50 20.75 -6.82
C GLU A 124 -0.31 20.01 -7.45
N LEU A 125 -0.02 18.78 -7.02
CA LEU A 125 1.04 17.96 -7.61
C LEU A 125 0.76 17.66 -9.09
N PHE A 126 -0.49 17.48 -9.48
CA PHE A 126 -0.86 17.29 -10.88
C PHE A 126 -0.56 18.53 -11.72
N THR A 127 -0.74 19.74 -11.19
CA THR A 127 -0.39 20.97 -11.88
C THR A 127 1.11 21.14 -12.04
N PHE A 128 1.90 20.66 -11.08
CA PHE A 128 3.36 20.65 -11.16
C PHE A 128 3.86 19.71 -12.27
N PHE A 129 3.24 18.54 -12.45
CA PHE A 129 3.60 17.61 -13.53
C PHE A 129 3.06 18.00 -14.91
N THR A 130 1.99 18.81 -14.97
CA THR A 130 1.37 19.24 -16.23
C THR A 130 1.85 20.62 -16.70
N GLY A 131 2.60 21.34 -15.86
CA GLY A 131 3.19 22.65 -16.19
C GLY A 131 4.18 22.58 -17.34
N THR A 132 4.17 23.58 -18.23
CA THR A 132 4.99 23.68 -19.46
C THR A 132 6.37 24.29 -19.24
N GLU A 133 6.99 24.11 -18.08
CA GLU A 133 8.32 24.70 -17.83
C GLU A 133 9.42 23.90 -18.54
N GLU A 134 10.27 24.62 -19.33
CA GLU A 134 11.35 24.05 -20.14
C GLU A 134 12.40 23.23 -19.36
N ASN A 135 12.42 23.29 -18.03
CA ASN A 135 13.39 22.62 -17.15
C ASN A 135 12.83 21.44 -16.34
N GLN A 136 11.63 20.93 -16.62
CA GLN A 136 11.02 19.85 -15.83
C GLN A 136 11.85 18.58 -15.78
N ALA A 137 12.50 18.20 -16.88
CA ALA A 137 13.35 17.01 -16.92
C ALA A 137 14.59 17.14 -16.00
N GLY A 138 15.19 18.32 -15.95
CA GLY A 138 16.32 18.62 -15.08
C GLY A 138 15.93 18.61 -13.59
N LEU A 139 14.76 19.17 -13.27
CA LEU A 139 14.22 19.17 -11.91
C LEU A 139 13.87 17.74 -11.45
N MET A 140 13.27 16.92 -12.32
CA MET A 140 13.01 15.51 -12.01
C MET A 140 14.30 14.71 -11.77
N MET A 141 15.35 14.98 -12.57
CA MET A 141 16.62 14.27 -12.43
C MET A 141 17.33 14.63 -11.13
N SER A 142 17.38 15.92 -10.75
CA SER A 142 17.89 16.35 -9.45
C SER A 142 17.07 15.77 -8.30
N PHE A 143 15.76 15.76 -8.44
CA PHE A 143 14.86 15.17 -7.44
C PHE A 143 15.12 13.65 -7.23
N ILE A 144 15.33 12.89 -8.30
CA ILE A 144 15.69 11.47 -8.22
C ILE A 144 17.08 11.32 -7.56
N ALA A 145 18.04 12.17 -7.91
CA ALA A 145 19.38 12.12 -7.35
C ALA A 145 19.40 12.46 -5.84
N ASP A 146 18.62 13.45 -5.42
CA ASP A 146 18.55 13.89 -4.02
C ASP A 146 17.80 12.89 -3.13
N PHE A 147 16.84 12.16 -3.69
CA PHE A 147 15.96 11.21 -2.94
C PHE A 147 16.11 9.74 -3.35
N TRP A 148 17.26 9.36 -3.89
CA TRP A 148 17.54 7.97 -4.30
C TRP A 148 17.22 6.93 -3.21
N TYR A 149 17.42 7.29 -1.93
CA TYR A 149 17.12 6.41 -0.78
C TYR A 149 15.61 6.12 -0.62
N MET A 150 14.72 7.02 -1.07
CA MET A 150 13.28 6.76 -1.08
C MET A 150 12.89 5.75 -2.17
N PHE A 151 13.57 5.78 -3.30
CA PHE A 151 13.40 4.75 -4.33
C PHE A 151 13.87 3.38 -3.83
N LEU A 152 15.00 3.34 -3.13
CA LEU A 152 15.48 2.10 -2.50
C LEU A 152 14.46 1.59 -1.47
N LEU A 153 13.94 2.46 -0.62
CA LEU A 153 12.90 2.12 0.35
C LEU A 153 11.63 1.60 -0.35
N PHE A 154 11.22 2.23 -1.44
CA PHE A 154 10.09 1.75 -2.25
C PHE A 154 10.29 0.31 -2.73
N PHE A 155 11.45 -0.01 -3.29
CA PHE A 155 11.75 -1.37 -3.76
C PHE A 155 11.80 -2.40 -2.63
N VAL A 156 12.30 -2.01 -1.45
CA VAL A 156 12.29 -2.87 -0.26
C VAL A 156 10.84 -3.17 0.17
N LEU A 157 9.98 -2.14 0.24
CA LEU A 157 8.58 -2.32 0.60
C LEU A 157 7.80 -3.12 -0.45
N LEU A 158 8.07 -2.88 -1.73
CA LEU A 158 7.53 -3.67 -2.84
C LEU A 158 7.93 -5.14 -2.74
N PHE A 159 9.18 -5.42 -2.40
CA PHE A 159 9.66 -6.78 -2.16
C PHE A 159 8.89 -7.44 -1.01
N VAL A 160 8.61 -6.71 0.08
CA VAL A 160 7.80 -7.22 1.20
C VAL A 160 6.39 -7.56 0.75
N ILE A 161 5.74 -6.69 -0.06
CA ILE A 161 4.40 -6.96 -0.63
C ILE A 161 4.41 -8.25 -1.45
N ILE A 162 5.38 -8.40 -2.35
CA ILE A 162 5.51 -9.59 -3.19
C ILE A 162 5.80 -10.85 -2.36
N MET A 163 6.62 -10.73 -1.34
CA MET A 163 6.95 -11.83 -0.43
C MET A 163 5.70 -12.30 0.34
N ILE A 164 4.91 -11.38 0.88
CA ILE A 164 3.65 -11.70 1.57
C ILE A 164 2.65 -12.33 0.59
N MET A 165 2.50 -11.76 -0.59
CA MET A 165 1.65 -12.35 -1.63
C MET A 165 2.05 -13.80 -1.92
N LYS A 166 3.35 -14.09 -2.06
CA LYS A 166 3.85 -15.44 -2.32
C LYS A 166 3.64 -16.38 -1.13
N LYS A 167 3.88 -15.92 0.10
CA LYS A 167 3.72 -16.72 1.32
C LYS A 167 2.25 -17.04 1.65
N THR A 168 1.34 -16.15 1.28
CA THR A 168 -0.10 -16.32 1.55
C THR A 168 -0.84 -16.99 0.40
N LYS A 169 -0.15 -17.56 -0.59
CA LYS A 169 -0.81 -18.32 -1.65
C LYS A 169 -1.53 -19.54 -1.08
N LEU A 170 -2.79 -19.69 -1.46
CA LEU A 170 -3.56 -20.90 -1.19
C LEU A 170 -2.91 -22.09 -1.88
N LYS A 171 -2.73 -23.20 -1.14
CA LYS A 171 -2.28 -24.45 -1.73
C LYS A 171 -3.25 -24.88 -2.84
N GLU A 172 -2.70 -25.20 -3.99
CA GLU A 172 -3.48 -25.82 -5.07
C GLU A 172 -3.93 -27.21 -4.62
N SER A 173 -5.22 -27.36 -4.30
CA SER A 173 -5.78 -28.69 -4.32
C SER A 173 -6.35 -28.91 -5.71
N GLU A 174 -5.99 -30.01 -6.32
CA GLU A 174 -6.57 -30.50 -7.57
C GLU A 174 -8.05 -30.87 -7.34
N VAL A 175 -8.92 -29.87 -7.27
CA VAL A 175 -10.34 -30.12 -7.47
C VAL A 175 -10.56 -30.04 -8.96
N LYS A 176 -10.51 -31.18 -9.62
CA LYS A 176 -11.09 -31.34 -10.95
C LYS A 176 -12.56 -30.97 -10.83
N PHE A 177 -12.95 -29.92 -11.51
CA PHE A 177 -14.35 -29.58 -11.73
C PHE A 177 -14.80 -30.45 -12.91
N ASP A 178 -15.46 -31.57 -12.63
CA ASP A 178 -16.31 -32.25 -13.58
C ASP A 178 -17.61 -31.46 -13.74
#